data_53e464c7a9f8203253ce629f05638b9d
#
_entry.id   53e464c7a9f8203253ce629f05638b9d
#
_cell.length_a   1.000
_cell.length_b   1.000
_cell.length_c   1.000
_cell.angle_alpha   90.00
_cell.angle_beta   90.00
_cell.angle_gamma   90.00
#
_symmetry.space_group_name_H-M   'P 1'
#
loop_
_entity.id
_entity.type
_entity.pdbx_description
1 polymer ?
#
loop_
_entity_poly.entity_id
_entity_poly.type
_entity_poly.pdbx_seq_one_letter_code
_entity_poly.pdbx_strand_id
1 'polypeptide(L)'
;KRQNIIEHNMNRLGLEQYDYKASFYLSKKEKEWAKQQTIKFDKPILAICTKSKEEVKNWPEENWLELIQNLNVNFSIIQLGDETEPTFECVHRYAGKLSMRESAAILANADYFIGPDSLLMHIANGLNIQSVIIFGGSRSVNCFGYSENTNLSNTPDCSPCWIHSTDNKCNESLKCLHNISVIKVLNSLMDLIKK
;
A
#
# COMPACT_ATOMS: atom_id res chain seq x y z
N LYS A 1 -20.03 3.12 15.64
CA LYS A 1 -19.22 2.88 14.41
C LYS A 1 -18.44 4.16 14.15
N ARG A 2 -17.12 4.09 13.97
CA ARG A 2 -16.34 5.25 13.55
C ARG A 2 -16.55 5.45 12.07
N GLN A 3 -16.79 6.70 11.69
CA GLN A 3 -17.04 7.16 10.35
C GLN A 3 -15.74 7.20 9.53
N ASN A 4 -15.79 6.99 8.23
CA ASN A 4 -14.65 7.21 7.35
C ASN A 4 -14.15 8.65 7.47
N ILE A 5 -12.84 8.87 7.40
CA ILE A 5 -12.24 10.20 7.60
C ILE A 5 -12.69 11.20 6.53
N ILE A 6 -12.88 10.74 5.30
CA ILE A 6 -13.38 11.59 4.20
C ILE A 6 -14.81 12.03 4.53
N GLU A 7 -15.69 11.07 4.85
CA GLU A 7 -17.08 11.34 5.24
C GLU A 7 -17.16 12.30 6.44
N HIS A 8 -16.34 12.07 7.47
CA HIS A 8 -16.28 12.96 8.62
C HIS A 8 -15.93 14.41 8.22
N ASN A 9 -14.91 14.57 7.38
CA ASN A 9 -14.46 15.90 6.95
C ASN A 9 -15.50 16.59 6.05
N MET A 10 -16.13 15.87 5.13
CA MET A 10 -17.14 16.42 4.24
C MET A 10 -18.40 16.85 5.00
N ASN A 11 -18.83 16.04 5.97
CA ASN A 11 -19.95 16.41 6.87
C ASN A 11 -19.65 17.67 7.69
N ARG A 12 -18.43 17.83 8.18
CA ARG A 12 -18.00 19.07 8.90
C ARG A 12 -18.01 20.31 8.00
N LEU A 13 -17.79 20.13 6.70
CA LEU A 13 -17.87 21.20 5.69
C LEU A 13 -19.30 21.46 5.20
N GLY A 14 -20.29 20.71 5.70
CA GLY A 14 -21.69 20.82 5.25
C GLY A 14 -21.93 20.33 3.84
N LEU A 15 -21.06 19.46 3.31
CA LEU A 15 -21.21 18.89 1.98
C LEU A 15 -22.02 17.59 2.06
N GLU A 16 -23.20 17.57 1.42
CA GLU A 16 -24.09 16.41 1.39
C GLU A 16 -23.82 15.47 0.19
N GLN A 17 -23.21 16.01 -0.87
CA GLN A 17 -22.83 15.25 -2.06
C GLN A 17 -21.35 15.45 -2.35
N TYR A 18 -20.60 14.37 -2.40
CA TYR A 18 -19.16 14.36 -2.70
C TYR A 18 -18.74 13.00 -3.23
N ASP A 19 -17.66 13.00 -4.00
CA ASP A 19 -17.03 11.77 -4.45
C ASP A 19 -16.06 11.27 -3.37
N TYR A 20 -16.21 10.02 -2.95
CA TYR A 20 -15.32 9.35 -2.01
C TYR A 20 -13.96 9.01 -2.61
N LYS A 21 -13.81 9.18 -3.92
CA LYS A 21 -12.64 8.73 -4.65
C LYS A 21 -11.50 9.73 -4.55
N ALA A 22 -10.35 9.26 -4.10
CA ALA A 22 -9.11 10.01 -4.25
C ALA A 22 -8.79 10.18 -5.74
N SER A 23 -8.15 11.29 -6.11
CA SER A 23 -7.66 11.53 -7.46
C SER A 23 -6.23 12.02 -7.43
N PHE A 24 -5.37 11.45 -8.28
CA PHE A 24 -4.00 11.88 -8.44
C PHE A 24 -3.69 12.15 -9.92
N TYR A 25 -3.29 13.36 -10.23
CA TYR A 25 -3.09 13.81 -11.61
C TYR A 25 -1.60 13.89 -11.94
N LEU A 26 -1.20 13.19 -13.00
CA LEU A 26 0.14 13.21 -13.56
C LEU A 26 0.15 14.06 -14.85
N SER A 27 1.18 14.88 -15.01
CA SER A 27 1.43 15.60 -16.24
C SER A 27 1.83 14.63 -17.37
N LYS A 28 1.71 15.10 -18.62
CA LYS A 28 2.15 14.32 -19.78
C LYS A 28 3.64 13.95 -19.70
N LYS A 29 4.49 14.88 -19.25
CA LYS A 29 5.94 14.67 -19.09
C LYS A 29 6.24 13.55 -18.06
N GLU A 30 5.54 13.53 -16.92
CA GLU A 30 5.72 12.49 -15.90
C GLU A 30 5.30 11.11 -16.43
N LYS A 31 4.18 11.04 -17.16
CA LYS A 31 3.72 9.78 -17.79
C LYS A 31 4.72 9.24 -18.82
N GLU A 32 5.22 10.10 -19.69
CA GLU A 32 6.21 9.74 -20.71
C GLU A 32 7.52 9.26 -20.08
N TRP A 33 8.02 9.99 -19.07
CA TRP A 33 9.20 9.59 -18.32
C TRP A 33 9.03 8.22 -17.65
N ALA A 34 7.94 8.03 -16.93
CA ALA A 34 7.68 6.77 -16.22
C ALA A 34 7.55 5.59 -17.19
N LYS A 35 6.90 5.78 -18.35
CA LYS A 35 6.82 4.76 -19.40
C LYS A 35 8.20 4.32 -19.88
N GLN A 36 9.14 5.26 -20.05
CA GLN A 36 10.52 4.93 -20.43
C GLN A 36 11.25 4.11 -19.35
N GLN A 37 10.94 4.35 -18.05
CA GLN A 37 11.54 3.61 -16.95
C GLN A 37 11.00 2.17 -16.86
N THR A 38 9.75 1.94 -17.28
CA THR A 38 9.03 0.66 -17.09
C THR A 38 8.96 -0.20 -18.34
N ILE A 39 9.26 0.34 -19.53
CA ILE A 39 9.17 -0.37 -20.81
C ILE A 39 10.04 -1.64 -20.90
N LYS A 40 11.05 -1.75 -20.06
CA LYS A 40 11.96 -2.90 -19.99
C LYS A 40 11.35 -4.13 -19.30
N PHE A 41 10.21 -3.99 -18.65
CA PHE A 41 9.56 -5.08 -17.93
C PHE A 41 8.65 -5.86 -18.88
N ASP A 42 8.87 -7.15 -18.97
CA ASP A 42 8.18 -8.08 -19.86
C ASP A 42 7.04 -8.87 -19.19
N LYS A 43 6.96 -8.78 -17.85
CA LYS A 43 5.90 -9.38 -17.01
C LYS A 43 4.99 -8.28 -16.46
N PRO A 44 3.79 -8.63 -16.00
CA PRO A 44 2.96 -7.71 -15.25
C PRO A 44 3.73 -7.05 -14.11
N ILE A 45 3.55 -5.75 -13.92
CA ILE A 45 4.28 -4.99 -12.93
C ILE A 45 3.52 -5.00 -11.61
N LEU A 46 4.16 -5.53 -10.58
CA LEU A 46 3.70 -5.44 -9.19
C LEU A 46 4.53 -4.39 -8.46
N ALA A 47 3.90 -3.28 -8.08
CA ALA A 47 4.54 -2.30 -7.21
C ALA A 47 4.35 -2.71 -5.74
N ILE A 48 5.42 -2.61 -4.96
CA ILE A 48 5.38 -2.84 -3.51
C ILE A 48 5.95 -1.64 -2.75
N CYS A 49 5.41 -1.40 -1.55
CA CYS A 49 5.97 -0.55 -0.52
C CYS A 49 5.94 -1.36 0.77
N THR A 50 7.08 -1.56 1.42
CA THR A 50 7.15 -2.49 2.54
C THR A 50 7.17 -1.80 3.89
N LYS A 51 7.43 -0.49 3.90
CA LYS A 51 7.47 0.31 5.11
C LYS A 51 6.56 1.53 5.09
N SER A 52 6.14 1.89 6.26
CA SER A 52 5.57 3.17 6.66
C SER A 52 6.48 3.79 7.70
N LYS A 53 6.43 5.11 7.87
CA LYS A 53 7.15 5.81 8.96
C LYS A 53 6.74 5.34 10.36
N GLU A 54 5.55 4.78 10.50
CA GLU A 54 5.03 4.24 11.75
C GLU A 54 5.29 2.73 11.80
N GLU A 55 6.21 2.26 12.65
CA GLU A 55 6.57 0.84 12.79
C GLU A 55 5.36 -0.07 13.01
N VAL A 56 4.35 0.42 13.73
CA VAL A 56 3.09 -0.31 14.02
C VAL A 56 2.24 -0.60 12.78
N LYS A 57 2.66 -0.15 11.61
CA LYS A 57 2.02 -0.44 10.31
C LYS A 57 2.86 -1.36 9.42
N ASN A 58 4.08 -1.67 9.85
CA ASN A 58 5.02 -2.43 9.03
C ASN A 58 4.80 -3.93 9.21
N TRP A 59 4.42 -4.58 8.14
CA TRP A 59 4.32 -6.05 8.10
C TRP A 59 5.73 -6.64 8.22
N PRO A 60 5.90 -7.82 8.89
CA PRO A 60 7.20 -8.42 9.09
C PRO A 60 8.03 -8.56 7.81
N GLU A 61 9.33 -8.28 7.89
CA GLU A 61 10.23 -8.31 6.74
C GLU A 61 10.38 -9.72 6.16
N GLU A 62 10.38 -10.73 7.02
CA GLU A 62 10.38 -12.14 6.62
C GLU A 62 9.17 -12.52 5.77
N ASN A 63 8.02 -11.96 6.07
CA ASN A 63 6.80 -12.18 5.28
C ASN A 63 6.88 -11.50 3.90
N TRP A 64 7.49 -10.31 3.82
CA TRP A 64 7.77 -9.65 2.54
C TRP A 64 8.74 -10.47 1.70
N LEU A 65 9.80 -11.01 2.30
CA LEU A 65 10.75 -11.87 1.61
C LEU A 65 10.06 -13.10 1.01
N GLU A 66 9.27 -13.81 1.81
CA GLU A 66 8.50 -14.98 1.36
C GLU A 66 7.51 -14.60 0.24
N LEU A 67 6.79 -13.49 0.38
CA LEU A 67 5.86 -13.00 -0.64
C LEU A 67 6.56 -12.72 -1.97
N ILE A 68 7.69 -12.02 -1.93
CA ILE A 68 8.50 -11.68 -3.10
C ILE A 68 9.00 -12.95 -3.80
N GLN A 69 9.52 -13.93 -3.05
CA GLN A 69 9.98 -15.20 -3.58
C GLN A 69 8.89 -15.97 -4.31
N ASN A 70 7.65 -15.90 -3.85
CA ASN A 70 6.51 -16.54 -4.51
C ASN A 70 6.04 -15.80 -5.79
N LEU A 71 6.28 -14.49 -5.89
CA LEU A 71 5.73 -13.66 -6.97
C LEU A 71 6.72 -13.31 -8.08
N ASN A 72 8.04 -13.37 -7.85
CA ASN A 72 9.06 -12.91 -8.78
C ASN A 72 9.10 -13.70 -10.10
N VAL A 73 8.57 -14.92 -10.13
CA VAL A 73 8.47 -15.72 -11.35
C VAL A 73 7.42 -15.15 -12.30
N ASN A 74 6.32 -14.63 -11.77
CA ASN A 74 5.16 -14.19 -12.53
C ASN A 74 5.08 -12.67 -12.72
N PHE A 75 5.81 -11.90 -11.91
CA PHE A 75 5.77 -10.43 -11.90
C PHE A 75 7.15 -9.81 -12.02
N SER A 76 7.22 -8.67 -12.69
CA SER A 76 8.31 -7.71 -12.51
C SER A 76 8.00 -6.89 -11.27
N ILE A 77 8.69 -7.18 -10.15
CA ILE A 77 8.41 -6.51 -8.87
C ILE A 77 9.22 -5.23 -8.79
N ILE A 78 8.55 -4.10 -8.57
CA ILE A 78 9.18 -2.80 -8.33
C ILE A 78 8.94 -2.36 -6.88
N GLN A 79 9.98 -1.91 -6.20
CA GLN A 79 9.91 -1.41 -4.82
C GLN A 79 9.96 0.12 -4.83
N LEU A 80 8.91 0.73 -4.29
CA LEU A 80 8.77 2.16 -4.06
C LEU A 80 8.82 2.45 -2.56
N GLY A 81 9.12 3.68 -2.19
CA GLY A 81 9.22 4.12 -0.81
C GLY A 81 10.43 5.03 -0.59
N ASP A 82 10.81 5.23 0.65
CA ASP A 82 11.98 6.01 1.01
C ASP A 82 13.25 5.14 1.17
N GLU A 83 14.35 5.75 1.58
CA GLU A 83 15.64 5.06 1.74
C GLU A 83 15.64 4.00 2.86
N THR A 84 14.69 4.05 3.79
CA THR A 84 14.59 3.11 4.92
C THR A 84 13.97 1.76 4.55
N GLU A 85 13.44 1.63 3.31
CA GLU A 85 12.93 0.37 2.79
C GLU A 85 14.04 -0.70 2.80
N PRO A 86 13.77 -1.95 3.24
CA PRO A 86 14.74 -3.03 3.19
C PRO A 86 15.10 -3.37 1.74
N THR A 87 16.25 -4.00 1.54
CA THR A 87 16.70 -4.46 0.22
C THR A 87 16.36 -5.93 0.04
N PHE A 88 15.66 -6.24 -1.03
CA PHE A 88 15.33 -7.62 -1.41
C PHE A 88 15.99 -7.98 -2.75
N GLU A 89 16.37 -9.24 -2.89
CA GLU A 89 16.77 -9.80 -4.18
C GLU A 89 15.55 -9.92 -5.12
N CYS A 90 15.78 -9.97 -6.42
CA CYS A 90 14.75 -10.11 -7.45
C CYS A 90 13.72 -8.96 -7.51
N VAL A 91 14.07 -7.78 -6.97
CA VAL A 91 13.22 -6.59 -6.96
C VAL A 91 13.92 -5.42 -7.65
N HIS A 92 13.20 -4.71 -8.49
CA HIS A 92 13.69 -3.46 -9.09
C HIS A 92 13.50 -2.30 -8.11
N ARG A 93 14.56 -1.99 -7.35
CA ARG A 93 14.51 -0.99 -6.28
C ARG A 93 14.58 0.43 -6.80
N TYR A 94 13.49 1.16 -6.64
CA TYR A 94 13.38 2.61 -6.81
C TYR A 94 13.30 3.37 -5.47
N ALA A 95 13.07 2.68 -4.37
CA ALA A 95 12.96 3.25 -3.03
C ALA A 95 14.20 4.10 -2.68
N GLY A 96 13.98 5.28 -2.13
CA GLY A 96 15.01 6.27 -1.80
C GLY A 96 15.64 6.99 -3.00
N LYS A 97 15.20 6.72 -4.24
CA LYS A 97 15.80 7.28 -5.47
C LYS A 97 14.89 8.26 -6.20
N LEU A 98 13.63 8.27 -5.87
CA LEU A 98 12.60 9.03 -6.58
C LEU A 98 11.92 10.05 -5.67
N SER A 99 11.54 11.17 -6.24
CA SER A 99 10.58 12.07 -5.60
C SER A 99 9.20 11.40 -5.47
N MET A 100 8.32 11.96 -4.63
CA MET A 100 6.95 11.48 -4.49
C MET A 100 6.20 11.44 -5.85
N ARG A 101 6.39 12.46 -6.70
CA ARG A 101 5.72 12.52 -8.00
C ARG A 101 6.28 11.51 -9.00
N GLU A 102 7.59 11.29 -9.00
CA GLU A 102 8.22 10.24 -9.81
C GLU A 102 7.77 8.85 -9.35
N SER A 103 7.70 8.61 -8.03
CA SER A 103 7.15 7.37 -7.47
C SER A 103 5.69 7.14 -7.89
N ALA A 104 4.86 8.19 -7.86
CA ALA A 104 3.49 8.13 -8.36
C ALA A 104 3.42 7.85 -9.86
N ALA A 105 4.32 8.42 -10.66
CA ALA A 105 4.38 8.22 -12.10
C ALA A 105 4.80 6.77 -12.45
N ILE A 106 5.77 6.19 -11.72
CA ILE A 106 6.14 4.78 -11.85
C ILE A 106 4.96 3.88 -11.43
N LEU A 107 4.33 4.19 -10.28
CA LEU A 107 3.17 3.44 -9.78
C LEU A 107 2.00 3.42 -10.79
N ALA A 108 1.81 4.50 -11.56
CA ALA A 108 0.78 4.58 -12.59
C ALA A 108 0.96 3.59 -13.76
N ASN A 109 2.13 2.98 -13.90
CA ASN A 109 2.41 1.92 -14.88
C ASN A 109 2.38 0.52 -14.25
N ALA A 110 2.08 0.40 -12.96
CA ALA A 110 1.92 -0.90 -12.32
C ALA A 110 0.51 -1.44 -12.55
N ASP A 111 0.42 -2.76 -12.71
CA ASP A 111 -0.86 -3.47 -12.81
C ASP A 111 -1.48 -3.65 -11.42
N TYR A 112 -0.65 -3.85 -10.40
CA TYR A 112 -1.07 -4.10 -9.02
C TYR A 112 -0.14 -3.38 -8.03
N PHE A 113 -0.70 -3.11 -6.84
CA PHE A 113 0.07 -2.57 -5.72
C PHE A 113 -0.19 -3.38 -4.44
N ILE A 114 0.88 -3.64 -3.66
CA ILE A 114 0.78 -4.19 -2.30
C ILE A 114 1.58 -3.28 -1.36
N GLY A 115 0.96 -2.87 -0.26
CA GLY A 115 1.64 -2.04 0.73
C GLY A 115 0.84 -1.84 2.01
N PRO A 116 1.42 -1.14 3.00
CA PRO A 116 0.72 -0.77 4.23
C PRO A 116 -0.23 0.41 4.00
N ASP A 117 -0.99 0.76 5.04
CA ASP A 117 -1.69 2.05 5.16
C ASP A 117 -0.66 3.20 5.22
N SER A 118 -0.32 3.73 4.04
CA SER A 118 0.71 4.75 3.82
C SER A 118 0.35 5.69 2.68
N LEU A 119 1.22 6.69 2.40
CA LEU A 119 1.04 7.63 1.29
C LEU A 119 0.81 6.91 -0.05
N LEU A 120 1.58 5.85 -0.34
CA LEU A 120 1.47 5.14 -1.62
C LEU A 120 0.12 4.41 -1.79
N MET A 121 -0.54 3.98 -0.71
CA MET A 121 -1.92 3.48 -0.76
C MET A 121 -2.87 4.55 -1.31
N HIS A 122 -2.77 5.79 -0.81
CA HIS A 122 -3.63 6.89 -1.26
C HIS A 122 -3.37 7.27 -2.71
N ILE A 123 -2.09 7.26 -3.13
CA ILE A 123 -1.71 7.53 -4.52
C ILE A 123 -2.21 6.40 -5.43
N ALA A 124 -2.03 5.14 -5.06
CA ALA A 124 -2.50 3.98 -5.83
C ALA A 124 -4.02 4.04 -6.04
N ASN A 125 -4.79 4.35 -4.98
CA ASN A 125 -6.23 4.55 -5.10
C ASN A 125 -6.56 5.72 -6.03
N GLY A 126 -5.87 6.85 -5.90
CA GLY A 126 -6.06 8.03 -6.75
C GLY A 126 -5.68 7.83 -8.22
N LEU A 127 -4.88 6.82 -8.52
CA LEU A 127 -4.48 6.37 -9.86
C LEU A 127 -5.33 5.19 -10.37
N ASN A 128 -6.27 4.68 -9.58
CA ASN A 128 -7.09 3.50 -9.84
C ASN A 128 -6.28 2.19 -9.99
N ILE A 129 -5.16 2.06 -9.30
CA ILE A 129 -4.38 0.83 -9.29
C ILE A 129 -5.03 -0.19 -8.35
N GLN A 130 -5.29 -1.39 -8.83
CA GLN A 130 -5.81 -2.47 -8.02
C GLN A 130 -4.82 -2.84 -6.92
N SER A 131 -5.28 -2.81 -5.67
CA SER A 131 -4.37 -2.83 -4.53
C SER A 131 -4.79 -3.80 -3.44
N VAL A 132 -3.79 -4.49 -2.87
CA VAL A 132 -3.91 -5.21 -1.60
C VAL A 132 -3.23 -4.38 -0.51
N ILE A 133 -3.99 -3.94 0.47
CA ILE A 133 -3.49 -3.08 1.55
C ILE A 133 -3.47 -3.83 2.87
N ILE A 134 -2.31 -3.85 3.50
CA ILE A 134 -2.07 -4.52 4.79
C ILE A 134 -2.23 -3.48 5.90
N PHE A 135 -3.30 -3.61 6.66
CA PHE A 135 -3.59 -2.75 7.80
C PHE A 135 -3.10 -3.37 9.11
N GLY A 136 -2.25 -2.65 9.81
CA GLY A 136 -1.95 -2.93 11.22
C GLY A 136 -3.11 -2.53 12.14
N GLY A 137 -3.09 -3.01 13.36
CA GLY A 137 -4.12 -2.75 14.36
C GLY A 137 -4.17 -1.31 14.88
N SER A 138 -3.22 -0.43 14.50
CA SER A 138 -3.23 0.96 14.94
C SER A 138 -4.33 1.80 14.31
N ARG A 139 -4.80 1.41 13.14
CA ARG A 139 -5.84 2.10 12.36
C ARG A 139 -7.00 1.16 12.03
N SER A 140 -8.18 1.71 11.94
CA SER A 140 -9.35 0.97 11.45
C SER A 140 -9.47 1.10 9.94
N VAL A 141 -9.64 -0.01 9.25
CA VAL A 141 -9.98 -0.04 7.82
C VAL A 141 -11.21 0.81 7.53
N ASN A 142 -12.23 0.77 8.41
CA ASN A 142 -13.45 1.58 8.23
C ASN A 142 -13.20 3.09 8.24
N CYS A 143 -12.08 3.55 8.82
CA CYS A 143 -11.74 4.97 8.88
C CYS A 143 -10.85 5.43 7.72
N PHE A 144 -9.93 4.56 7.26
CA PHE A 144 -8.86 4.96 6.34
C PHE A 144 -8.79 4.11 5.08
N GLY A 145 -9.43 2.94 5.03
CA GLY A 145 -9.46 2.08 3.85
C GLY A 145 -10.36 2.63 2.75
N TYR A 146 -10.01 2.34 1.52
CA TYR A 146 -10.85 2.57 0.34
C TYR A 146 -11.59 1.30 -0.03
N SER A 147 -12.85 1.42 -0.46
CA SER A 147 -13.70 0.29 -0.88
C SER A 147 -13.17 -0.44 -2.11
N GLU A 148 -12.44 0.27 -2.97
CA GLU A 148 -11.84 -0.25 -4.19
C GLU A 148 -10.62 -1.14 -3.92
N ASN A 149 -10.02 -1.03 -2.74
CA ASN A 149 -8.88 -1.84 -2.34
C ASN A 149 -9.31 -3.14 -1.68
N THR A 150 -8.50 -4.19 -1.82
CA THR A 150 -8.58 -5.36 -0.94
C THR A 150 -7.82 -5.05 0.35
N ASN A 151 -8.58 -4.67 1.39
CA ASN A 151 -8.01 -4.29 2.68
C ASN A 151 -7.89 -5.49 3.60
N LEU A 152 -6.68 -5.88 3.95
CA LEU A 152 -6.39 -6.97 4.87
C LEU A 152 -6.12 -6.43 6.27
N SER A 153 -6.81 -6.94 7.26
CA SER A 153 -6.57 -6.62 8.66
C SER A 153 -6.80 -7.83 9.55
N ASN A 154 -6.12 -7.83 10.67
CA ASN A 154 -6.41 -8.68 11.82
C ASN A 154 -6.69 -7.75 13.01
N THR A 155 -7.82 -7.96 13.68
CA THR A 155 -8.31 -7.06 14.74
C THR A 155 -8.35 -7.79 16.09
N PRO A 156 -7.20 -8.00 16.75
CA PRO A 156 -7.18 -8.49 18.14
C PRO A 156 -7.85 -7.48 19.08
N ASP A 157 -8.13 -7.88 20.32
CA ASP A 157 -8.87 -7.06 21.31
C ASP A 157 -8.26 -5.67 21.54
N CYS A 158 -6.93 -5.53 21.37
CA CYS A 158 -6.24 -4.25 21.46
C CYS A 158 -6.45 -3.34 20.24
N SER A 159 -7.09 -3.80 19.16
CA SER A 159 -7.29 -3.05 17.92
C SER A 159 -8.68 -2.40 17.86
N PRO A 160 -8.78 -1.12 17.38
CA PRO A 160 -7.69 -0.24 16.98
C PRO A 160 -7.03 0.46 18.19
N CYS A 161 -5.72 0.35 18.31
CA CYS A 161 -4.98 0.91 19.45
C CYS A 161 -4.62 2.40 19.29
N TRP A 162 -4.73 2.96 18.08
CA TRP A 162 -4.48 4.38 17.76
C TRP A 162 -3.05 4.85 18.10
N ILE A 163 -2.09 3.95 18.08
CA ILE A 163 -0.68 4.30 18.22
C ILE A 163 -0.24 5.02 16.93
N HIS A 164 0.31 6.24 17.07
CA HIS A 164 0.58 7.14 15.94
C HIS A 164 2.03 7.63 15.86
N SER A 165 2.87 7.28 16.81
CA SER A 165 4.25 7.79 16.83
C SER A 165 5.25 6.65 16.82
N THR A 166 6.47 6.96 16.37
CA THR A 166 7.63 6.07 16.44
C THR A 166 8.03 5.75 17.88
N ASP A 167 7.60 6.58 18.83
CA ASP A 167 7.97 6.46 20.25
C ASP A 167 7.00 5.57 21.05
N ASN A 168 5.79 5.34 20.51
CA ASN A 168 4.80 4.50 21.14
C ASN A 168 4.96 3.04 20.66
N LYS A 169 5.66 2.24 21.44
CA LYS A 169 5.86 0.83 21.16
C LYS A 169 4.57 0.04 21.40
N CYS A 170 4.29 -0.88 20.50
CA CYS A 170 3.21 -1.84 20.67
C CYS A 170 3.56 -2.82 21.79
N ASN A 171 2.72 -2.91 22.83
CA ASN A 171 2.89 -3.85 23.94
C ASN A 171 2.50 -5.29 23.58
N GLU A 172 1.89 -5.50 22.43
CA GLU A 172 1.33 -6.78 21.97
C GLU A 172 2.15 -7.39 20.81
N SER A 173 3.42 -7.01 20.69
CA SER A 173 4.38 -7.53 19.70
C SER A 173 3.81 -7.57 18.27
N LEU A 174 3.05 -6.55 17.88
CA LEU A 174 2.43 -6.40 16.55
C LEU A 174 1.63 -7.64 16.09
N LYS A 175 0.99 -8.37 17.02
CA LYS A 175 0.23 -9.58 16.69
C LYS A 175 -0.84 -9.38 15.60
N CYS A 176 -1.37 -8.15 15.45
CA CYS A 176 -2.29 -7.80 14.38
C CYS A 176 -1.66 -7.94 12.98
N LEU A 177 -0.37 -7.65 12.84
CA LEU A 177 0.38 -7.76 11.58
C LEU A 177 0.93 -9.19 11.40
N HIS A 178 1.50 -9.78 12.45
CA HIS A 178 2.01 -11.16 12.41
C HIS A 178 0.90 -12.19 12.06
N ASN A 179 -0.35 -11.93 12.44
CA ASN A 179 -1.48 -12.78 12.11
C ASN A 179 -2.01 -12.62 10.67
N ILE A 180 -1.44 -11.72 9.87
CA ILE A 180 -1.73 -11.65 8.43
C ILE A 180 -0.70 -12.51 7.72
N SER A 181 -1.09 -13.72 7.31
CA SER A 181 -0.19 -14.67 6.65
C SER A 181 0.11 -14.27 5.21
N VAL A 182 1.28 -14.71 4.69
CA VAL A 182 1.69 -14.56 3.29
C VAL A 182 0.66 -15.17 2.35
N ILE A 183 0.14 -16.36 2.68
CA ILE A 183 -0.90 -17.03 1.90
C ILE A 183 -2.15 -16.16 1.75
N LYS A 184 -2.56 -15.45 2.81
CA LYS A 184 -3.71 -14.54 2.74
C LYS A 184 -3.47 -13.39 1.77
N VAL A 185 -2.27 -12.82 1.77
CA VAL A 185 -1.89 -11.74 0.82
C VAL A 185 -1.83 -12.26 -0.60
N LEU A 186 -1.19 -13.43 -0.82
CA LEU A 186 -1.14 -14.09 -2.14
C LEU A 186 -2.53 -14.35 -2.70
N ASN A 187 -3.41 -14.99 -1.93
CA ASN A 187 -4.78 -15.27 -2.37
C ASN A 187 -5.54 -13.99 -2.72
N SER A 188 -5.38 -12.94 -1.93
CA SER A 188 -6.01 -11.66 -2.20
C SER A 188 -5.54 -11.02 -3.51
N LEU A 189 -4.24 -11.12 -3.82
CA LEU A 189 -3.72 -10.68 -5.11
C LEU A 189 -4.27 -11.53 -6.25
N MET A 190 -4.28 -12.86 -6.10
CA MET A 190 -4.82 -13.77 -7.13
C MET A 190 -6.31 -13.53 -7.41
N ASP A 191 -7.07 -13.15 -6.39
CA ASP A 191 -8.50 -12.81 -6.55
C ASP A 191 -8.69 -11.46 -7.27
N LEU A 192 -7.76 -10.52 -7.14
CA LEU A 192 -7.76 -9.29 -7.95
C LEU A 192 -7.46 -9.58 -9.42
N ILE A 193 -6.52 -10.49 -9.71
CA ILE A 193 -6.11 -10.85 -11.08
C ILE A 193 -7.23 -11.54 -11.86
N LYS A 194 -8.15 -12.25 -11.17
CA LYS A 194 -9.26 -12.98 -11.78
C LYS A 194 -10.48 -12.10 -12.12
N LYS A 195 -10.51 -10.87 -11.65
CA LYS A 195 -11.61 -9.91 -11.88
C LYS A 195 -11.43 -9.18 -13.20
#